data_f76a7b0c1c87d6232dfcbc1939192bf1
#
_entry.id   f76a7b0c1c87d6232dfcbc1939192bf1
#
_cell.length_a   1.000
_cell.length_b   1.000
_cell.length_c   1.000
_cell.angle_alpha   90.00
_cell.angle_beta   90.00
_cell.angle_gamma   90.00
#
_symmetry.space_group_name_H-M   'P 1'
#
loop_
_entity.id
_entity.type
_entity.pdbx_description
1 polymer ?
#
loop_
_entity_poly.entity_id
_entity_poly.type
_entity_poly.pdbx_seq_one_letter_code
_entity_poly.pdbx_strand_id
1 'polypeptide(L)'
;MLEQKDTIKKKKMSITATAVITIICIIAVVAGIIVLLRSMGKEKMTTPVVVTDKITNIGDKADNLKENQISYKDKIYALNEDLTTILVMGIDDETYTEVGGNSWSAEEGSYYNGGQADALFLILLNPHTKKTDIIAINRNAMADIDVWDATGNYEGIFKKQICLQHGYGYGGTESCEYQVKAVSRMFHNITIDAYAAISMDAIPELNDAVGGIEVEVLDDIIYPEYDMNLHQGDVVTLYGEKAYWYIRLRNEDEFNSSEQRLQRQKQYLTTFLAKAKSASVSDVRTAAKLYKIAQKYMVTDIDAGSCIYLATEASGYTFDMEDIYSLKGETIQGNRFEEFYVDEDALQELIVKLFYEPVEK
;
A
#
# COMPACT_ATOMS: atom_id res chain seq x y z
N MET A 1 -48.15 -69.55 5.23
CA MET A 1 -48.14 -68.11 5.40
C MET A 1 -46.86 -67.76 6.14
N LEU A 2 -45.77 -67.60 5.40
CA LEU A 2 -44.43 -67.35 5.93
C LEU A 2 -44.14 -65.89 5.74
N GLU A 3 -44.09 -65.14 6.84
CA GLU A 3 -43.63 -63.77 6.89
C GLU A 3 -42.11 -63.75 6.74
N GLN A 4 -41.64 -63.21 5.62
CA GLN A 4 -40.23 -62.96 5.36
C GLN A 4 -39.89 -61.61 6.00
N LYS A 5 -39.22 -61.57 7.13
CA LYS A 5 -38.66 -60.43 7.76
C LYS A 5 -37.35 -60.06 7.02
N ASP A 6 -37.42 -59.07 6.14
CA ASP A 6 -36.24 -58.43 5.57
C ASP A 6 -35.50 -57.61 6.62
N THR A 7 -34.45 -58.21 7.15
CA THR A 7 -33.53 -57.54 8.07
C THR A 7 -32.53 -56.72 7.25
N ILE A 8 -32.78 -55.44 7.12
CA ILE A 8 -31.79 -54.49 6.55
C ILE A 8 -30.57 -54.43 7.48
N LYS A 9 -29.50 -55.17 7.12
CA LYS A 9 -28.18 -55.02 7.76
C LYS A 9 -27.61 -53.64 7.50
N LYS A 10 -27.79 -52.70 8.45
CA LYS A 10 -27.04 -51.47 8.47
C LYS A 10 -25.56 -51.81 8.60
N LYS A 11 -24.79 -51.65 7.50
CA LYS A 11 -23.35 -51.86 7.48
C LYS A 11 -22.71 -50.75 8.33
N LYS A 12 -22.26 -51.08 9.56
CA LYS A 12 -21.51 -50.16 10.42
C LYS A 12 -20.21 -49.78 9.67
N MET A 13 -20.05 -48.50 9.31
CA MET A 13 -18.79 -48.02 8.81
C MET A 13 -17.69 -48.20 9.85
N SER A 14 -16.48 -48.56 9.40
CA SER A 14 -15.34 -48.69 10.31
C SER A 14 -14.99 -47.32 10.91
N ILE A 15 -14.51 -47.29 12.14
CA ILE A 15 -14.10 -46.05 12.85
C ILE A 15 -13.09 -45.25 12.01
N THR A 16 -12.19 -45.94 11.31
CA THR A 16 -11.21 -45.30 10.39
C THR A 16 -11.90 -44.67 9.19
N ALA A 17 -12.89 -45.29 8.57
CA ALA A 17 -13.64 -44.73 7.45
C ALA A 17 -14.45 -43.49 7.89
N THR A 18 -15.05 -43.52 9.06
CA THR A 18 -15.76 -42.37 9.64
C THR A 18 -14.80 -41.19 9.89
N ALA A 19 -13.63 -41.43 10.48
CA ALA A 19 -12.62 -40.40 10.73
C ALA A 19 -12.10 -39.75 9.41
N VAL A 20 -11.83 -40.57 8.39
CA VAL A 20 -11.39 -40.06 7.08
C VAL A 20 -12.47 -39.19 6.43
N ILE A 21 -13.73 -39.60 6.45
CA ILE A 21 -14.85 -38.82 5.91
C ILE A 21 -14.99 -37.50 6.68
N THR A 22 -14.88 -37.53 8.01
CA THR A 22 -14.96 -36.31 8.85
C THR A 22 -13.83 -35.33 8.47
N ILE A 23 -12.58 -35.79 8.28
CA ILE A 23 -11.45 -34.97 7.87
C ILE A 23 -11.72 -34.36 6.48
N ILE A 24 -12.19 -35.16 5.53
CA ILE A 24 -12.52 -34.65 4.17
C ILE A 24 -13.63 -33.60 4.25
N CYS A 25 -14.67 -33.81 5.07
CA CYS A 25 -15.72 -32.80 5.24
C CYS A 25 -15.19 -31.50 5.87
N ILE A 26 -14.30 -31.58 6.84
CA ILE A 26 -13.65 -30.41 7.45
C ILE A 26 -12.83 -29.65 6.42
N ILE A 27 -12.02 -30.37 5.62
CA ILE A 27 -11.22 -29.76 4.55
C ILE A 27 -12.13 -29.08 3.51
N ALA A 28 -13.23 -29.72 3.12
CA ALA A 28 -14.18 -29.16 2.17
C ALA A 28 -14.87 -27.90 2.71
N VAL A 29 -15.24 -27.90 4.00
CA VAL A 29 -15.82 -26.70 4.66
C VAL A 29 -14.81 -25.58 4.73
N VAL A 30 -13.57 -25.84 5.14
CA VAL A 30 -12.49 -24.83 5.20
C VAL A 30 -12.21 -24.27 3.81
N ALA A 31 -12.09 -25.11 2.79
CA ALA A 31 -11.91 -24.67 1.40
C ALA A 31 -13.09 -23.81 0.92
N GLY A 32 -14.34 -24.20 1.26
CA GLY A 32 -15.54 -23.42 0.95
C GLY A 32 -15.53 -22.04 1.61
N ILE A 33 -15.11 -21.96 2.88
CA ILE A 33 -14.95 -20.68 3.60
C ILE A 33 -13.89 -19.79 2.93
N ILE A 34 -12.74 -20.38 2.57
CA ILE A 34 -11.67 -19.61 1.88
C ILE A 34 -12.17 -19.06 0.54
N VAL A 35 -12.89 -19.87 -0.26
CA VAL A 35 -13.47 -19.44 -1.55
C VAL A 35 -14.49 -18.31 -1.33
N LEU A 36 -15.34 -18.44 -0.32
CA LEU A 36 -16.33 -17.41 0.03
C LEU A 36 -15.65 -16.11 0.45
N LEU A 37 -14.70 -16.17 1.37
CA LEU A 37 -13.94 -15.00 1.83
C LEU A 37 -13.19 -14.34 0.68
N ARG A 38 -12.57 -15.14 -0.21
CA ARG A 38 -11.91 -14.61 -1.41
C ARG A 38 -12.90 -13.88 -2.34
N SER A 39 -14.10 -14.44 -2.54
CA SER A 39 -15.13 -13.81 -3.39
C SER A 39 -15.61 -12.49 -2.80
N MET A 40 -15.88 -12.46 -1.48
CA MET A 40 -16.26 -11.22 -0.77
C MET A 40 -15.13 -10.19 -0.81
N GLY A 41 -13.89 -10.63 -0.60
CA GLY A 41 -12.72 -9.77 -0.68
C GLY A 41 -12.51 -9.20 -2.08
N LYS A 42 -12.73 -9.98 -3.14
CA LYS A 42 -12.69 -9.49 -4.51
C LYS A 42 -13.73 -8.36 -4.73
N GLU A 43 -14.98 -8.59 -4.34
CA GLU A 43 -16.06 -7.61 -4.48
C GLU A 43 -15.71 -6.30 -3.76
N LYS A 44 -15.18 -6.40 -2.55
CA LYS A 44 -14.74 -5.23 -1.78
C LYS A 44 -13.59 -4.49 -2.46
N MET A 45 -12.58 -5.19 -2.95
CA MET A 45 -11.40 -4.60 -3.61
C MET A 45 -11.71 -4.01 -5.00
N THR A 46 -12.88 -4.25 -5.55
CA THR A 46 -13.38 -3.60 -6.77
C THR A 46 -14.34 -2.43 -6.49
N THR A 47 -14.57 -2.12 -5.22
CA THR A 47 -15.43 -0.99 -4.81
C THR A 47 -14.53 0.09 -4.19
N PRO A 48 -14.34 1.25 -4.85
CA PRO A 48 -13.44 2.29 -4.36
C PRO A 48 -13.82 2.77 -2.96
N VAL A 49 -12.83 2.99 -2.11
CA VAL A 49 -13.02 3.53 -0.75
C VAL A 49 -13.53 4.97 -0.78
N VAL A 50 -13.00 5.74 -1.72
CA VAL A 50 -13.37 7.14 -1.93
C VAL A 50 -13.91 7.29 -3.33
N VAL A 51 -15.16 7.77 -3.42
CA VAL A 51 -15.74 8.16 -4.72
C VAL A 51 -15.05 9.45 -5.16
N THR A 52 -14.24 9.35 -6.18
CA THR A 52 -13.56 10.49 -6.82
C THR A 52 -14.37 11.00 -8.00
N ASP A 53 -14.08 12.23 -8.41
CA ASP A 53 -14.61 12.76 -9.66
C ASP A 53 -14.14 11.89 -10.84
N LYS A 54 -14.82 12.05 -11.99
CA LYS A 54 -14.37 11.36 -13.22
C LYS A 54 -12.92 11.70 -13.53
N ILE A 55 -12.19 10.71 -14.07
CA ILE A 55 -10.83 10.93 -14.60
C ILE A 55 -10.89 12.09 -15.60
N THR A 56 -10.03 13.09 -15.39
CA THR A 56 -10.05 14.32 -16.17
C THR A 56 -8.65 14.68 -16.67
N ASN A 57 -8.60 15.38 -17.78
CA ASN A 57 -7.35 15.99 -18.29
C ASN A 57 -6.20 15.02 -18.60
N ILE A 58 -6.51 13.77 -18.95
CA ILE A 58 -5.50 12.83 -19.46
C ILE A 58 -5.70 12.68 -20.96
N GLY A 59 -4.59 12.78 -21.70
CA GLY A 59 -4.56 12.60 -23.14
C GLY A 59 -5.05 13.79 -23.97
N ASP A 60 -5.04 13.59 -25.28
CA ASP A 60 -5.43 14.59 -26.28
C ASP A 60 -6.93 14.63 -26.48
N LYS A 61 -7.47 15.77 -26.88
CA LYS A 61 -8.86 15.89 -27.28
C LYS A 61 -9.10 15.11 -28.56
N ALA A 62 -9.98 14.11 -28.51
CA ALA A 62 -10.37 13.35 -29.68
C ALA A 62 -11.90 13.08 -29.69
N ASP A 63 -12.48 13.05 -30.89
CA ASP A 63 -13.90 12.77 -31.05
C ASP A 63 -14.15 11.25 -31.07
N ASN A 64 -15.35 10.86 -30.63
CA ASN A 64 -15.85 9.48 -30.68
C ASN A 64 -15.13 8.44 -29.81
N LEU A 65 -14.47 8.85 -28.73
CA LEU A 65 -13.92 7.94 -27.72
C LEU A 65 -15.05 7.36 -26.82
N LYS A 66 -14.88 6.11 -26.40
CA LYS A 66 -15.72 5.54 -25.32
C LYS A 66 -15.38 6.20 -23.99
N GLU A 67 -16.26 6.04 -22.99
CA GLU A 67 -16.11 6.68 -21.67
C GLU A 67 -14.78 6.33 -20.96
N ASN A 68 -14.28 5.10 -21.14
CA ASN A 68 -13.03 4.63 -20.57
C ASN A 68 -11.81 4.74 -21.52
N GLN A 69 -11.94 5.49 -22.64
CA GLN A 69 -10.87 5.65 -23.62
C GLN A 69 -10.30 7.05 -23.64
N ILE A 70 -9.00 7.12 -23.92
CA ILE A 70 -8.27 8.36 -24.16
C ILE A 70 -7.50 8.28 -25.47
N SER A 71 -7.25 9.42 -26.11
CA SER A 71 -6.24 9.54 -27.17
C SER A 71 -4.95 10.07 -26.54
N TYR A 72 -3.83 9.43 -26.82
CA TYR A 72 -2.52 9.89 -26.35
C TYR A 72 -1.46 9.61 -27.41
N LYS A 73 -0.74 10.65 -27.85
CA LYS A 73 0.31 10.54 -28.90
C LYS A 73 -0.20 9.77 -30.14
N ASP A 74 -1.36 10.17 -30.68
CA ASP A 74 -2.03 9.59 -31.87
C ASP A 74 -2.46 8.12 -31.74
N LYS A 75 -2.55 7.58 -30.53
CA LYS A 75 -3.05 6.23 -30.25
C LYS A 75 -4.23 6.28 -29.27
N ILE A 76 -5.09 5.28 -29.38
CA ILE A 76 -6.20 5.11 -28.46
C ILE A 76 -5.82 4.10 -27.37
N TYR A 77 -6.11 4.44 -26.15
CA TYR A 77 -5.91 3.59 -24.98
C TYR A 77 -7.21 3.47 -24.20
N ALA A 78 -7.43 2.33 -23.57
CA ALA A 78 -8.55 2.07 -22.68
C ALA A 78 -8.03 1.89 -21.25
N LEU A 79 -8.76 2.45 -20.28
CA LEU A 79 -8.45 2.25 -18.86
C LEU A 79 -8.53 0.75 -18.53
N ASN A 80 -7.54 0.22 -17.83
CA ASN A 80 -7.57 -1.13 -17.30
C ASN A 80 -8.40 -1.14 -16.01
N GLU A 81 -9.70 -1.44 -16.14
CA GLU A 81 -10.66 -1.49 -15.03
C GLU A 81 -10.44 -2.70 -14.09
N ASP A 82 -9.64 -3.69 -14.50
CA ASP A 82 -9.28 -4.85 -13.66
C ASP A 82 -8.05 -4.59 -12.79
N LEU A 83 -7.39 -3.43 -12.94
CA LEU A 83 -6.23 -3.05 -12.13
C LEU A 83 -6.67 -2.85 -10.67
N THR A 84 -5.95 -3.46 -9.73
CA THR A 84 -6.14 -3.19 -8.31
C THR A 84 -5.09 -2.23 -7.80
N THR A 85 -5.51 -1.14 -7.18
CA THR A 85 -4.66 -0.06 -6.69
C THR A 85 -4.72 0.06 -5.17
N ILE A 86 -3.56 0.11 -4.53
CA ILE A 86 -3.47 0.19 -3.06
C ILE A 86 -2.51 1.31 -2.68
N LEU A 87 -2.99 2.29 -1.92
CA LEU A 87 -2.13 3.33 -1.36
C LEU A 87 -1.53 2.86 -0.03
N VAL A 88 -0.22 2.67 0.00
CA VAL A 88 0.53 2.35 1.22
C VAL A 88 1.20 3.61 1.73
N MET A 89 1.01 3.90 3.01
CA MET A 89 1.48 5.11 3.68
C MET A 89 2.32 4.73 4.91
N GLY A 90 3.50 5.32 5.04
CA GLY A 90 4.29 5.30 6.27
C GLY A 90 4.02 6.57 7.04
N ILE A 91 3.42 6.45 8.24
CA ILE A 91 3.00 7.60 9.03
C ILE A 91 4.01 7.88 10.13
N ASP A 92 4.46 9.13 10.16
CA ASP A 92 5.36 9.67 11.17
C ASP A 92 4.55 10.23 12.34
N ASP A 93 4.13 9.37 13.24
CA ASP A 93 3.46 9.76 14.47
C ASP A 93 4.04 8.97 15.65
N GLU A 94 4.70 9.68 16.57
CA GLU A 94 5.28 9.12 17.79
C GLU A 94 4.21 8.75 18.84
N THR A 95 2.96 9.11 18.60
CA THR A 95 1.85 8.97 19.56
C THR A 95 0.90 7.81 19.22
N TYR A 96 1.23 7.00 18.21
CA TYR A 96 0.44 5.82 17.86
C TYR A 96 0.40 4.84 19.04
N THR A 97 -0.76 4.70 19.68
CA THR A 97 -0.94 3.77 20.79
C THR A 97 -1.48 2.43 20.32
N GLU A 98 -0.96 1.33 20.90
CA GLU A 98 -1.22 -0.08 20.59
C GLU A 98 -2.67 -0.57 20.67
N VAL A 99 -3.63 0.30 20.85
CA VAL A 99 -5.04 -0.11 21.03
C VAL A 99 -5.69 -0.19 19.66
N GLY A 100 -5.94 -1.39 19.23
CA GLY A 100 -6.66 -1.69 17.98
C GLY A 100 -8.01 -1.00 17.91
N GLY A 101 -8.01 0.20 17.39
CA GLY A 101 -9.13 1.10 17.27
C GLY A 101 -8.68 2.55 17.41
N ASN A 102 -8.47 3.21 16.31
CA ASN A 102 -8.67 4.65 16.07
C ASN A 102 -8.23 5.64 17.19
N SER A 103 -7.14 5.42 17.87
CA SER A 103 -6.63 6.41 18.82
C SER A 103 -5.23 6.86 18.44
N TRP A 104 -5.16 7.64 17.39
CA TRP A 104 -4.10 8.61 17.22
C TRP A 104 -4.31 9.65 18.31
N SER A 105 -3.33 9.91 19.17
CA SER A 105 -3.49 10.87 20.25
C SER A 105 -3.44 12.27 19.66
N ALA A 106 -4.63 12.83 19.42
CA ALA A 106 -4.76 14.23 19.16
C ALA A 106 -4.25 15.02 20.38
N GLU A 107 -3.34 16.00 20.19
CA GLU A 107 -3.25 17.08 21.17
C GLU A 107 -4.66 17.59 21.38
N GLU A 108 -5.17 17.56 22.63
CA GLU A 108 -6.54 17.94 22.93
C GLU A 108 -6.85 19.28 22.25
N GLY A 109 -7.73 19.26 21.25
CA GLY A 109 -8.28 20.45 20.62
C GLY A 109 -7.74 20.83 19.24
N SER A 110 -6.80 20.08 18.62
CA SER A 110 -6.36 20.34 17.24
C SER A 110 -6.91 19.34 16.25
N TYR A 111 -7.51 19.80 15.16
CA TYR A 111 -7.96 18.94 14.04
C TYR A 111 -6.80 18.48 13.16
N TYR A 112 -5.64 19.14 13.20
CA TYR A 112 -4.42 18.73 12.51
C TYR A 112 -3.54 17.92 13.46
N ASN A 113 -3.73 16.60 13.46
CA ASN A 113 -3.02 15.72 14.39
C ASN A 113 -2.95 14.23 13.96
N GLY A 114 -3.17 13.96 12.69
CA GLY A 114 -3.13 12.58 12.17
C GLY A 114 -1.73 12.06 11.81
N GLY A 115 -0.66 12.82 12.11
CA GLY A 115 0.69 12.53 11.62
C GLY A 115 0.84 12.78 10.11
N GLN A 116 2.08 12.88 9.64
CA GLN A 116 2.36 13.11 8.22
C GLN A 116 2.64 11.78 7.51
N ALA A 117 2.20 11.67 6.25
CA ALA A 117 2.54 10.53 5.40
C ALA A 117 3.96 10.71 4.83
N ASP A 118 4.97 10.26 5.58
CA ASP A 118 6.38 10.43 5.26
C ASP A 118 6.90 9.48 4.18
N ALA A 119 6.18 8.40 3.93
CA ALA A 119 6.39 7.48 2.83
C ALA A 119 5.06 7.23 2.12
N LEU A 120 5.02 7.38 0.81
CA LEU A 120 3.82 7.21 -0.01
C LEU A 120 4.15 6.33 -1.21
N PHE A 121 3.48 5.18 -1.29
CA PHE A 121 3.62 4.23 -2.38
C PHE A 121 2.25 3.84 -2.92
N LEU A 122 2.02 4.05 -4.21
CA LEU A 122 0.84 3.53 -4.90
C LEU A 122 1.21 2.21 -5.57
N ILE A 123 0.67 1.11 -5.06
CA ILE A 123 0.89 -0.26 -5.57
C ILE A 123 -0.20 -0.57 -6.58
N LEU A 124 0.21 -1.11 -7.73
CA LEU A 124 -0.65 -1.50 -8.82
C LEU A 124 -0.49 -3.01 -9.08
N LEU A 125 -1.56 -3.75 -8.94
CA LEU A 125 -1.61 -5.17 -9.24
C LEU A 125 -2.32 -5.37 -10.57
N ASN A 126 -1.57 -5.70 -11.63
CA ASN A 126 -2.12 -5.86 -12.98
C ASN A 126 -2.42 -7.35 -13.26
N PRO A 127 -3.70 -7.76 -13.32
CA PRO A 127 -4.06 -9.16 -13.55
C PRO A 127 -3.77 -9.64 -14.97
N HIS A 128 -3.67 -8.75 -15.97
CA HIS A 128 -3.42 -9.08 -17.35
C HIS A 128 -1.94 -9.42 -17.60
N THR A 129 -1.04 -8.61 -17.02
CA THR A 129 0.41 -8.80 -17.18
C THR A 129 1.01 -9.67 -16.08
N LYS A 130 0.29 -9.92 -14.99
CA LYS A 130 0.77 -10.59 -13.78
C LYS A 130 1.99 -9.89 -13.18
N LYS A 131 1.99 -8.56 -13.23
CA LYS A 131 3.02 -7.69 -12.65
C LYS A 131 2.47 -6.88 -11.49
N THR A 132 3.38 -6.60 -10.57
CA THR A 132 3.18 -5.57 -9.53
C THR A 132 4.05 -4.38 -9.91
N ASP A 133 3.46 -3.24 -10.15
CA ASP A 133 4.15 -1.96 -10.34
C ASP A 133 3.95 -1.10 -9.09
N ILE A 134 4.93 -0.26 -8.74
CA ILE A 134 4.84 0.63 -7.59
C ILE A 134 5.23 2.04 -8.05
N ILE A 135 4.42 3.04 -7.67
CA ILE A 135 4.77 4.44 -7.84
C ILE A 135 5.18 5.01 -6.48
N ALA A 136 6.45 5.40 -6.36
CA ALA A 136 6.97 6.11 -5.20
C ALA A 136 6.67 7.61 -5.35
N ILE A 137 5.89 8.16 -4.42
CA ILE A 137 5.46 9.55 -4.43
C ILE A 137 6.33 10.33 -3.45
N ASN A 138 7.00 11.37 -3.95
CA ASN A 138 7.79 12.26 -3.10
C ASN A 138 6.86 12.96 -2.10
N ARG A 139 7.15 12.88 -0.80
CA ARG A 139 6.33 13.48 0.25
C ARG A 139 6.16 15.00 0.12
N ASN A 140 7.14 15.67 -0.47
CA ASN A 140 7.14 17.10 -0.72
C ASN A 140 6.44 17.49 -2.03
N ALA A 141 5.84 16.53 -2.76
CA ALA A 141 5.12 16.82 -3.98
C ALA A 141 3.99 17.82 -3.71
N MET A 142 4.01 18.93 -4.44
CA MET A 142 3.03 20.00 -4.33
C MET A 142 1.73 19.56 -5.02
N ALA A 143 0.71 19.29 -4.21
CA ALA A 143 -0.59 18.78 -4.62
C ALA A 143 -1.72 19.64 -4.07
N ASP A 144 -2.90 19.48 -4.68
CA ASP A 144 -4.13 20.11 -4.21
C ASP A 144 -4.69 19.28 -3.05
N ILE A 145 -4.51 19.76 -1.82
CA ILE A 145 -4.99 19.10 -0.60
C ILE A 145 -6.16 19.85 0.02
N ASP A 146 -7.05 19.10 0.67
CA ASP A 146 -8.12 19.68 1.48
C ASP A 146 -7.55 20.19 2.79
N VAL A 147 -7.98 21.35 3.24
CA VAL A 147 -7.45 22.05 4.43
C VAL A 147 -8.58 22.41 5.36
N TRP A 148 -8.35 22.22 6.66
CA TRP A 148 -9.24 22.63 7.75
C TRP A 148 -8.49 23.51 8.74
N ASP A 149 -9.24 24.35 9.45
CA ASP A 149 -8.67 25.09 10.60
C ASP A 149 -8.45 24.17 11.82
N ALA A 150 -7.84 24.70 12.87
CA ALA A 150 -7.56 23.96 14.10
C ALA A 150 -8.83 23.42 14.82
N THR A 151 -10.00 23.97 14.50
CA THR A 151 -11.30 23.58 15.07
C THR A 151 -12.08 22.61 14.17
N GLY A 152 -11.52 22.23 13.00
CA GLY A 152 -12.12 21.30 12.06
C GLY A 152 -13.08 21.94 11.05
N ASN A 153 -13.09 23.26 10.91
CA ASN A 153 -13.86 23.89 9.84
C ASN A 153 -13.09 23.81 8.52
N TYR A 154 -13.77 23.37 7.47
CA TYR A 154 -13.17 23.26 6.13
C TYR A 154 -12.87 24.63 5.53
N GLU A 155 -11.62 24.84 5.14
CA GLU A 155 -11.15 26.11 4.55
C GLU A 155 -11.06 26.06 3.00
N GLY A 156 -11.00 24.87 2.41
CA GLY A 156 -10.92 24.71 0.96
C GLY A 156 -9.74 23.86 0.50
N ILE A 157 -9.47 23.91 -0.80
CA ILE A 157 -8.35 23.19 -1.44
C ILE A 157 -7.19 24.15 -1.63
N PHE A 158 -6.00 23.72 -1.20
CA PHE A 158 -4.78 24.53 -1.30
C PHE A 158 -3.64 23.68 -1.86
N LYS A 159 -2.77 24.31 -2.64
CA LYS A 159 -1.52 23.71 -3.12
C LYS A 159 -0.51 23.65 -1.98
N LYS A 160 -0.26 22.44 -1.47
CA LYS A 160 0.68 22.17 -0.38
C LYS A 160 1.38 20.83 -0.59
N GLN A 161 2.39 20.50 0.24
CA GLN A 161 3.03 19.20 0.22
C GLN A 161 2.01 18.07 0.49
N ILE A 162 2.05 17.03 -0.32
CA ILE A 162 1.07 15.93 -0.29
C ILE A 162 1.06 15.18 1.06
N CYS A 163 2.21 15.09 1.75
CA CYS A 163 2.32 14.43 3.04
C CYS A 163 1.48 15.07 4.15
N LEU A 164 1.16 16.36 4.02
CA LEU A 164 0.40 17.12 5.01
C LEU A 164 -1.08 16.73 5.02
N GLN A 165 -1.59 16.11 3.97
CA GLN A 165 -3.01 15.77 3.90
C GLN A 165 -3.43 14.79 5.01
N HIS A 166 -2.60 13.79 5.31
CA HIS A 166 -2.90 12.81 6.35
C HIS A 166 -2.95 13.44 7.75
N GLY A 167 -2.25 14.54 7.96
CA GLY A 167 -2.26 15.28 9.22
C GLY A 167 -3.63 15.84 9.60
N TYR A 168 -4.52 16.09 8.64
CA TYR A 168 -5.88 16.53 8.91
C TYR A 168 -6.77 15.37 9.36
N GLY A 169 -7.76 15.67 10.20
CA GLY A 169 -8.55 14.67 10.89
C GLY A 169 -7.91 14.29 12.23
N TYR A 170 -8.38 13.22 12.82
CA TYR A 170 -7.90 12.70 14.10
C TYR A 170 -7.05 11.45 13.94
N GLY A 171 -6.42 11.27 12.77
CA GLY A 171 -5.79 10.02 12.38
C GLY A 171 -6.82 8.95 12.01
N GLY A 172 -6.40 7.73 11.90
CA GLY A 172 -7.28 6.62 11.57
C GLY A 172 -7.89 6.71 10.16
N THR A 173 -9.10 6.21 10.02
CA THR A 173 -9.79 6.08 8.72
C THR A 173 -9.97 7.42 8.01
N GLU A 174 -10.40 8.46 8.72
CA GLU A 174 -10.69 9.77 8.13
C GLU A 174 -9.43 10.39 7.49
N SER A 175 -8.30 10.41 8.21
CA SER A 175 -7.03 10.92 7.69
C SER A 175 -6.53 10.11 6.48
N CYS A 176 -6.73 8.78 6.52
CA CYS A 176 -6.39 7.90 5.40
C CYS A 176 -7.24 8.21 4.15
N GLU A 177 -8.55 8.40 4.31
CA GLU A 177 -9.47 8.72 3.20
C GLU A 177 -9.14 10.10 2.59
N TYR A 178 -8.78 11.10 3.42
CA TYR A 178 -8.29 12.38 2.91
C TYR A 178 -7.01 12.21 2.09
N GLN A 179 -6.07 11.41 2.57
CA GLN A 179 -4.84 11.15 1.83
C GLN A 179 -5.10 10.41 0.51
N VAL A 180 -5.99 9.41 0.50
CA VAL A 180 -6.44 8.72 -0.72
C VAL A 180 -7.02 9.71 -1.72
N LYS A 181 -7.91 10.60 -1.27
CA LYS A 181 -8.52 11.62 -2.13
C LYS A 181 -7.50 12.58 -2.73
N ALA A 182 -6.52 13.03 -1.95
CA ALA A 182 -5.48 13.92 -2.43
C ALA A 182 -4.54 13.24 -3.44
N VAL A 183 -4.16 11.98 -3.19
CA VAL A 183 -3.35 11.20 -4.15
C VAL A 183 -4.16 10.91 -5.42
N SER A 184 -5.41 10.49 -5.31
CA SER A 184 -6.28 10.29 -6.48
C SER A 184 -6.36 11.56 -7.34
N ARG A 185 -6.59 12.72 -6.71
CA ARG A 185 -6.64 14.04 -7.39
C ARG A 185 -5.33 14.37 -8.09
N MET A 186 -4.18 14.11 -7.44
CA MET A 186 -2.86 14.30 -8.03
C MET A 186 -2.65 13.44 -9.28
N PHE A 187 -3.25 12.26 -9.33
CA PHE A 187 -3.23 11.35 -10.48
C PHE A 187 -4.49 11.49 -11.37
N HIS A 188 -5.03 12.70 -11.53
CA HIS A 188 -6.19 13.00 -12.38
C HIS A 188 -7.46 12.22 -12.04
N ASN A 189 -7.69 11.99 -10.76
CA ASN A 189 -8.84 11.26 -10.22
C ASN A 189 -8.87 9.77 -10.59
N ILE A 190 -7.71 9.15 -10.76
CA ILE A 190 -7.67 7.68 -10.85
C ILE A 190 -8.24 7.06 -9.56
N THR A 191 -8.89 5.92 -9.74
CA THR A 191 -9.43 5.16 -8.62
C THR A 191 -8.31 4.56 -7.77
N ILE A 192 -8.46 4.63 -6.44
CA ILE A 192 -7.64 3.91 -5.46
C ILE A 192 -8.59 2.99 -4.69
N ASP A 193 -8.36 1.67 -4.80
CA ASP A 193 -9.30 0.65 -4.34
C ASP A 193 -9.18 0.38 -2.85
N ALA A 194 -7.97 0.54 -2.28
CA ALA A 194 -7.71 0.32 -0.88
C ALA A 194 -6.54 1.15 -0.36
N TYR A 195 -6.40 1.19 0.95
CA TYR A 195 -5.24 1.80 1.60
C TYR A 195 -4.72 0.98 2.79
N ALA A 196 -3.44 1.21 3.12
CA ALA A 196 -2.79 0.74 4.34
C ALA A 196 -1.87 1.83 4.87
N ALA A 197 -2.23 2.45 5.98
CA ALA A 197 -1.40 3.39 6.71
C ALA A 197 -0.71 2.66 7.86
N ILE A 198 0.62 2.64 7.86
CA ILE A 198 1.43 1.90 8.83
C ILE A 198 2.25 2.92 9.61
N SER A 199 2.16 2.91 10.95
CA SER A 199 3.11 3.64 11.78
C SER A 199 4.52 3.14 11.50
N MET A 200 5.46 4.06 11.34
CA MET A 200 6.86 3.72 11.13
C MET A 200 7.47 2.96 12.32
N ASP A 201 6.86 3.04 13.51
CA ASP A 201 7.24 2.25 14.70
C ASP A 201 7.08 0.74 14.50
N ALA A 202 6.35 0.31 13.46
CA ALA A 202 6.27 -1.11 13.08
C ALA A 202 7.57 -1.64 12.47
N ILE A 203 8.42 -0.77 11.93
CA ILE A 203 9.58 -1.16 11.12
C ILE A 203 10.55 -2.06 11.88
N PRO A 204 10.94 -1.77 13.14
CA PRO A 204 11.83 -2.65 13.91
C PRO A 204 11.28 -4.08 14.03
N GLU A 205 10.01 -4.22 14.40
CA GLU A 205 9.37 -5.54 14.60
C GLU A 205 9.17 -6.29 13.27
N LEU A 206 8.74 -5.59 12.20
CA LEU A 206 8.57 -6.18 10.87
C LEU A 206 9.91 -6.64 10.28
N ASN A 207 10.93 -5.79 10.38
CA ASN A 207 12.28 -6.06 9.92
C ASN A 207 12.87 -7.32 10.59
N ASP A 208 12.75 -7.40 11.92
CA ASP A 208 13.29 -8.53 12.68
C ASP A 208 12.46 -9.82 12.47
N ALA A 209 11.17 -9.68 12.16
CA ALA A 209 10.32 -10.82 11.83
C ALA A 209 10.77 -11.58 10.58
N VAL A 210 11.42 -10.90 9.63
CA VAL A 210 12.00 -11.51 8.42
C VAL A 210 13.50 -11.83 8.56
N GLY A 211 14.10 -11.56 9.73
CA GLY A 211 15.51 -11.84 10.03
C GLY A 211 16.46 -10.73 9.57
N GLY A 212 16.04 -9.48 9.64
CA GLY A 212 16.80 -8.29 9.25
C GLY A 212 16.83 -8.07 7.74
N ILE A 213 17.15 -6.86 7.30
CA ILE A 213 17.24 -6.50 5.88
C ILE A 213 18.68 -6.10 5.55
N GLU A 214 19.28 -6.76 4.56
CA GLU A 214 20.58 -6.42 4.02
C GLU A 214 20.44 -5.33 2.97
N VAL A 215 21.23 -4.27 3.09
CA VAL A 215 21.29 -3.15 2.16
C VAL A 215 22.73 -2.79 1.83
N GLU A 216 22.98 -2.31 0.62
CA GLU A 216 24.14 -1.50 0.30
C GLU A 216 23.79 -0.04 0.59
N VAL A 217 24.52 0.59 1.49
CA VAL A 217 24.24 1.97 1.96
C VAL A 217 24.36 2.95 0.81
N LEU A 218 23.30 3.70 0.53
CA LEU A 218 23.22 4.59 -0.65
C LEU A 218 23.91 5.93 -0.44
N ASP A 219 23.94 6.44 0.77
CA ASP A 219 24.50 7.72 1.19
C ASP A 219 24.99 7.64 2.64
N ASP A 220 25.90 8.52 3.04
CA ASP A 220 26.42 8.56 4.41
C ASP A 220 25.32 8.90 5.43
N ILE A 221 25.15 8.06 6.46
CA ILE A 221 24.19 8.22 7.54
C ILE A 221 24.96 8.24 8.87
N ILE A 222 25.42 9.43 9.26
CA ILE A 222 26.28 9.63 10.41
C ILE A 222 25.52 10.40 11.49
N TYR A 223 24.87 9.64 12.39
CA TYR A 223 24.07 10.15 13.51
C TYR A 223 24.38 9.35 14.77
N PRO A 224 25.47 9.70 15.49
CA PRO A 224 25.92 8.96 16.66
C PRO A 224 24.87 8.81 17.77
N GLU A 225 23.99 9.80 17.90
CA GLU A 225 22.87 9.79 18.86
C GLU A 225 21.85 8.66 18.63
N TYR A 226 21.78 8.14 17.40
CA TYR A 226 20.93 6.99 17.02
C TYR A 226 21.73 5.72 16.75
N ASP A 227 23.00 5.67 17.17
CA ASP A 227 23.93 4.55 16.87
C ASP A 227 24.04 4.26 15.36
N MET A 228 23.92 5.32 14.53
CA MET A 228 24.05 5.24 13.08
C MET A 228 25.40 5.80 12.65
N ASN A 229 26.24 4.92 12.07
CA ASN A 229 27.52 5.28 11.48
C ASN A 229 27.72 4.39 10.25
N LEU A 230 27.01 4.72 9.18
CA LEU A 230 26.97 3.97 7.94
C LEU A 230 27.55 4.84 6.82
N HIS A 231 28.47 4.26 6.03
CA HIS A 231 29.08 4.96 4.91
C HIS A 231 28.58 4.42 3.59
N GLN A 232 28.47 5.29 2.59
CA GLN A 232 28.08 4.93 1.24
C GLN A 232 28.91 3.74 0.72
N GLY A 233 28.23 2.72 0.21
CA GLY A 233 28.83 1.50 -0.31
C GLY A 233 29.04 0.40 0.72
N ASP A 234 28.83 0.67 2.02
CA ASP A 234 28.86 -0.39 3.04
C ASP A 234 27.71 -1.39 2.77
N VAL A 235 27.99 -2.68 2.95
CA VAL A 235 26.94 -3.72 2.93
C VAL A 235 26.66 -4.14 4.36
N VAL A 236 25.45 -3.85 4.84
CA VAL A 236 25.07 -4.07 6.23
C VAL A 236 23.70 -4.76 6.34
N THR A 237 23.55 -5.58 7.39
CA THR A 237 22.22 -6.08 7.76
C THR A 237 21.63 -5.21 8.85
N LEU A 238 20.51 -4.57 8.56
CA LEU A 238 19.77 -3.72 9.48
C LEU A 238 18.92 -4.59 10.41
N TYR A 239 18.99 -4.32 11.72
CA TYR A 239 18.16 -4.94 12.75
C TYR A 239 17.54 -3.87 13.65
N GLY A 240 16.33 -4.15 14.15
CA GLY A 240 15.63 -3.32 15.11
C GLY A 240 15.56 -1.86 14.68
N GLU A 241 15.90 -0.95 15.60
CA GLU A 241 15.85 0.50 15.38
C GLU A 241 16.76 0.98 14.25
N LYS A 242 17.83 0.24 13.88
CA LYS A 242 18.68 0.64 12.75
C LYS A 242 17.94 0.60 11.42
N ALA A 243 16.96 -0.29 11.26
CA ALA A 243 16.10 -0.31 10.08
C ALA A 243 15.19 0.93 10.03
N TYR A 244 14.61 1.30 11.16
CA TYR A 244 13.79 2.50 11.29
C TYR A 244 14.61 3.77 10.95
N TRP A 245 15.77 3.94 11.58
CA TRP A 245 16.61 5.12 11.36
C TRP A 245 17.16 5.18 9.93
N TYR A 246 17.48 4.05 9.30
CA TYR A 246 17.94 4.01 7.91
C TYR A 246 16.94 4.64 6.93
N ILE A 247 15.66 4.40 7.11
CA ILE A 247 14.61 4.92 6.21
C ILE A 247 14.01 6.26 6.67
N ARG A 248 14.39 6.75 7.87
CA ARG A 248 13.86 7.99 8.43
C ARG A 248 14.85 9.16 8.38
N LEU A 249 16.09 8.92 8.81
CA LEU A 249 17.09 9.98 8.96
C LEU A 249 17.40 10.67 7.64
N ARG A 250 17.50 11.98 7.69
CA ARG A 250 17.97 12.83 6.60
C ARG A 250 18.61 14.08 7.16
N ASN A 251 19.57 14.65 6.46
CA ASN A 251 20.10 15.96 6.79
C ASN A 251 19.14 17.04 6.28
N GLU A 252 18.40 17.68 7.16
CA GLU A 252 17.42 18.71 6.80
C GLU A 252 18.04 20.01 6.27
N ASP A 253 19.33 20.23 6.58
CA ASP A 253 20.09 21.37 6.06
C ASP A 253 20.64 21.10 4.66
N GLU A 254 20.56 19.87 4.15
CA GLU A 254 21.03 19.49 2.83
C GLU A 254 19.88 19.50 1.83
N PHE A 255 20.10 20.27 0.74
CA PHE A 255 19.14 20.34 -0.35
C PHE A 255 18.95 18.95 -1.01
N ASN A 256 17.70 18.61 -1.32
CA ASN A 256 17.30 17.34 -1.93
C ASN A 256 17.44 16.10 -1.01
N SER A 257 17.58 16.30 0.30
CA SER A 257 17.69 15.19 1.26
C SER A 257 16.44 14.33 1.34
N SER A 258 15.27 14.86 0.99
CA SER A 258 14.03 14.10 0.88
C SER A 258 14.06 13.07 -0.24
N GLU A 259 14.72 13.37 -1.36
CA GLU A 259 14.88 12.42 -2.48
C GLU A 259 15.86 11.29 -2.09
N GLN A 260 16.97 11.61 -1.43
CA GLN A 260 17.91 10.61 -0.92
C GLN A 260 17.20 9.63 0.02
N ARG A 261 16.37 10.14 0.95
CA ARG A 261 15.55 9.30 1.83
C ARG A 261 14.57 8.44 1.04
N LEU A 262 13.90 8.98 0.04
CA LEU A 262 12.97 8.23 -0.81
C LEU A 262 13.68 7.06 -1.53
N GLN A 263 14.91 7.24 -2.01
CA GLN A 263 15.69 6.16 -2.61
C GLN A 263 16.01 5.03 -1.61
N ARG A 264 16.36 5.39 -0.35
CA ARG A 264 16.55 4.40 0.72
C ARG A 264 15.25 3.66 1.08
N GLN A 265 14.13 4.36 1.12
CA GLN A 265 12.81 3.76 1.34
C GLN A 265 12.44 2.78 0.21
N LYS A 266 12.71 3.12 -1.05
CA LYS A 266 12.51 2.23 -2.20
C LYS A 266 13.37 0.96 -2.09
N GLN A 267 14.66 1.11 -1.81
CA GLN A 267 15.58 0.00 -1.63
C GLN A 267 15.12 -0.92 -0.50
N TYR A 268 14.80 -0.33 0.66
CA TYR A 268 14.33 -1.08 1.82
C TYR A 268 13.03 -1.83 1.53
N LEU A 269 12.03 -1.17 0.96
CA LEU A 269 10.74 -1.77 0.62
C LEU A 269 10.92 -2.98 -0.31
N THR A 270 11.69 -2.83 -1.37
CA THR A 270 11.94 -3.91 -2.33
C THR A 270 12.58 -5.12 -1.67
N THR A 271 13.65 -4.87 -0.89
CA THR A 271 14.37 -5.94 -0.20
C THR A 271 13.49 -6.61 0.85
N PHE A 272 12.70 -5.81 1.59
CA PHE A 272 11.76 -6.31 2.58
C PHE A 272 10.68 -7.20 1.93
N LEU A 273 10.04 -6.76 0.85
CA LEU A 273 9.00 -7.53 0.15
C LEU A 273 9.55 -8.87 -0.36
N ALA A 274 10.73 -8.86 -1.00
CA ALA A 274 11.38 -10.08 -1.48
C ALA A 274 11.68 -11.05 -0.33
N LYS A 275 12.22 -10.54 0.78
CA LYS A 275 12.58 -11.34 1.95
C LYS A 275 11.35 -11.85 2.71
N ALA A 276 10.31 -11.02 2.86
CA ALA A 276 9.04 -11.40 3.48
C ALA A 276 8.34 -12.52 2.68
N LYS A 277 8.32 -12.41 1.35
CA LYS A 277 7.80 -13.46 0.45
C LYS A 277 8.59 -14.76 0.64
N SER A 278 9.91 -14.73 0.56
CA SER A 278 10.77 -15.91 0.72
C SER A 278 10.62 -16.55 2.11
N ALA A 279 10.65 -15.76 3.17
CA ALA A 279 10.50 -16.24 4.54
C ALA A 279 9.11 -16.85 4.79
N SER A 280 8.04 -16.26 4.24
CA SER A 280 6.67 -16.76 4.37
C SER A 280 6.43 -18.05 3.60
N VAL A 281 7.08 -18.23 2.44
CA VAL A 281 7.05 -19.49 1.68
C VAL A 281 7.81 -20.59 2.44
N SER A 282 8.92 -20.24 3.08
CA SER A 282 9.74 -21.19 3.85
C SER A 282 9.08 -21.60 5.18
N ASP A 283 8.39 -20.68 5.85
CA ASP A 283 7.66 -20.91 7.08
C ASP A 283 6.39 -20.04 7.12
N VAL A 284 5.23 -20.66 6.96
CA VAL A 284 3.91 -20.00 6.99
C VAL A 284 3.65 -19.22 8.29
N ARG A 285 4.33 -19.57 9.39
CA ARG A 285 4.23 -18.84 10.67
C ARG A 285 4.80 -17.43 10.55
N THR A 286 5.75 -17.21 9.63
CA THR A 286 6.29 -15.87 9.34
C THR A 286 5.21 -14.95 8.77
N ALA A 287 4.41 -15.42 7.81
CA ALA A 287 3.29 -14.65 7.28
C ALA A 287 2.28 -14.26 8.38
N ALA A 288 1.92 -15.22 9.25
CA ALA A 288 1.01 -14.98 10.38
C ALA A 288 1.62 -13.97 11.39
N LYS A 289 2.94 -14.04 11.64
CA LYS A 289 3.65 -13.09 12.51
C LYS A 289 3.63 -11.67 11.90
N LEU A 290 3.97 -11.54 10.63
CA LEU A 290 3.96 -10.26 9.91
C LEU A 290 2.55 -9.63 9.93
N TYR A 291 1.52 -10.42 9.64
CA TYR A 291 0.13 -9.96 9.71
C TYR A 291 -0.24 -9.45 11.11
N LYS A 292 0.11 -10.20 12.17
CA LYS A 292 -0.16 -9.80 13.55
C LYS A 292 0.56 -8.50 13.94
N ILE A 293 1.81 -8.32 13.49
CA ILE A 293 2.54 -7.06 13.72
C ILE A 293 1.87 -5.93 12.95
N ALA A 294 1.57 -6.14 11.66
CA ALA A 294 0.89 -5.12 10.86
C ALA A 294 -0.43 -4.66 11.49
N GLN A 295 -1.27 -5.59 11.96
CA GLN A 295 -2.54 -5.25 12.64
C GLN A 295 -2.36 -4.34 13.87
N LYS A 296 -1.23 -4.44 14.56
CA LYS A 296 -0.93 -3.61 15.74
C LYS A 296 -0.66 -2.15 15.37
N TYR A 297 -0.07 -1.91 14.21
CA TYR A 297 0.48 -0.62 13.79
C TYR A 297 -0.18 -0.06 12.52
N MET A 298 -1.28 -0.64 12.07
CA MET A 298 -1.86 -0.31 10.77
C MET A 298 -3.32 0.12 10.87
N VAL A 299 -3.65 1.19 10.16
CA VAL A 299 -5.02 1.57 9.82
C VAL A 299 -5.24 1.22 8.35
N THR A 300 -6.24 0.40 8.08
CA THR A 300 -6.51 -0.07 6.72
C THR A 300 -8.00 -0.41 6.55
N ASP A 301 -8.48 -0.30 5.35
CA ASP A 301 -9.79 -0.81 4.94
C ASP A 301 -9.72 -2.26 4.40
N ILE A 302 -8.50 -2.82 4.27
CA ILE A 302 -8.27 -4.20 3.80
C ILE A 302 -8.65 -5.19 4.89
N ASP A 303 -9.79 -5.84 4.75
CA ASP A 303 -10.25 -6.88 5.67
C ASP A 303 -9.63 -8.27 5.39
N ALA A 304 -9.98 -9.26 6.21
CA ALA A 304 -9.45 -10.61 6.06
C ALA A 304 -9.80 -11.26 4.71
N GLY A 305 -10.98 -10.95 4.15
CA GLY A 305 -11.40 -11.44 2.83
C GLY A 305 -10.56 -10.84 1.73
N SER A 306 -10.35 -9.51 1.79
CA SER A 306 -9.48 -8.76 0.88
C SER A 306 -8.03 -9.24 0.97
N CYS A 307 -7.50 -9.51 2.19
CA CYS A 307 -6.18 -10.10 2.36
C CYS A 307 -6.03 -11.46 1.67
N ILE A 308 -7.05 -12.36 1.81
CA ILE A 308 -7.04 -13.66 1.15
C ILE A 308 -7.09 -13.50 -0.37
N TYR A 309 -7.92 -12.59 -0.88
CA TYR A 309 -8.00 -12.27 -2.29
C TYR A 309 -6.65 -11.79 -2.82
N LEU A 310 -6.08 -10.75 -2.22
CA LEU A 310 -4.79 -10.18 -2.61
C LEU A 310 -3.66 -11.20 -2.54
N ALA A 311 -3.56 -11.99 -1.45
CA ALA A 311 -2.53 -13.00 -1.30
C ALA A 311 -2.62 -14.10 -2.37
N THR A 312 -3.83 -14.51 -2.74
CA THR A 312 -4.03 -15.51 -3.79
C THR A 312 -3.79 -14.95 -5.20
N GLU A 313 -4.21 -13.69 -5.45
CA GLU A 313 -4.04 -13.05 -6.75
C GLU A 313 -2.58 -12.70 -7.00
N ALA A 314 -1.94 -12.03 -6.07
CA ALA A 314 -0.54 -11.57 -6.21
C ALA A 314 0.50 -12.69 -6.06
N SER A 315 0.12 -13.91 -5.64
CA SER A 315 1.08 -15.01 -5.44
C SER A 315 1.88 -15.38 -6.70
N GLY A 316 1.27 -15.21 -7.87
CA GLY A 316 1.87 -15.47 -9.16
C GLY A 316 2.45 -14.23 -9.87
N TYR A 317 2.41 -13.06 -9.23
CA TYR A 317 2.88 -11.83 -9.86
C TYR A 317 4.39 -11.69 -9.67
N THR A 318 5.02 -11.08 -10.68
CA THR A 318 6.43 -10.70 -10.64
C THR A 318 6.58 -9.26 -10.14
N PHE A 319 7.69 -8.99 -9.49
CA PHE A 319 8.07 -7.68 -9.00
C PHE A 319 9.59 -7.62 -8.87
N ASP A 320 10.21 -6.55 -9.33
CA ASP A 320 11.61 -6.22 -9.10
C ASP A 320 11.84 -4.69 -8.96
N MET A 321 13.11 -4.27 -8.80
CA MET A 321 13.44 -2.85 -8.60
C MET A 321 13.05 -1.95 -9.77
N GLU A 322 13.03 -2.48 -10.98
CA GLU A 322 12.71 -1.72 -12.20
C GLU A 322 11.21 -1.43 -12.29
N ASP A 323 10.39 -2.16 -11.52
CA ASP A 323 8.94 -1.95 -11.43
C ASP A 323 8.57 -0.85 -10.40
N ILE A 324 9.58 -0.15 -9.80
CA ILE A 324 9.35 1.01 -8.94
C ILE A 324 9.62 2.31 -9.70
N TYR A 325 8.59 3.06 -9.96
CA TYR A 325 8.62 4.35 -10.64
C TYR A 325 8.66 5.48 -9.62
N SER A 326 9.54 6.45 -9.82
CA SER A 326 9.48 7.75 -9.12
C SER A 326 8.82 8.77 -10.02
N LEU A 327 8.08 9.70 -9.44
CA LEU A 327 7.57 10.86 -10.18
C LEU A 327 8.75 11.71 -10.66
N LYS A 328 8.71 12.14 -11.91
CA LYS A 328 9.66 13.12 -12.43
C LYS A 328 9.19 14.52 -12.07
N GLY A 329 10.13 15.43 -11.84
CA GLY A 329 9.83 16.80 -11.46
C GLY A 329 11.07 17.54 -11.01
N GLU A 330 10.86 18.70 -10.41
CA GLU A 330 11.91 19.57 -9.92
C GLU A 330 11.70 19.86 -8.44
N THR A 331 12.76 19.70 -7.64
CA THR A 331 12.79 20.15 -6.24
C THR A 331 13.30 21.57 -6.20
N ILE A 332 12.56 22.47 -5.57
CA ILE A 332 12.99 23.83 -5.29
C ILE A 332 13.02 24.11 -3.80
N GLN A 333 13.88 25.02 -3.36
CA GLN A 333 13.86 25.51 -1.99
C GLN A 333 12.75 26.57 -1.87
N GLY A 334 11.68 26.17 -1.19
CA GLY A 334 10.61 27.10 -0.79
C GLY A 334 11.04 28.00 0.39
N ASN A 335 10.11 28.80 0.89
CA ASN A 335 10.39 29.76 1.97
C ASN A 335 10.81 29.08 3.28
N ARG A 336 10.35 27.87 3.56
CA ARG A 336 10.61 27.12 4.80
C ARG A 336 11.05 25.68 4.55
N PHE A 337 10.53 25.05 3.49
CA PHE A 337 10.68 23.62 3.21
C PHE A 337 10.97 23.44 1.73
N GLU A 338 11.53 22.28 1.38
CA GLU A 338 11.64 21.85 -0.01
C GLU A 338 10.23 21.60 -0.59
N GLU A 339 10.04 22.02 -1.84
CA GLU A 339 8.83 21.82 -2.62
C GLU A 339 9.17 21.03 -3.88
N PHE A 340 8.50 19.92 -4.13
CA PHE A 340 8.69 19.12 -5.33
C PHE A 340 7.54 19.37 -6.31
N TYR A 341 7.84 19.89 -7.46
CA TYR A 341 6.88 20.16 -8.53
C TYR A 341 6.94 19.05 -9.57
N VAL A 342 5.86 18.28 -9.68
CA VAL A 342 5.76 17.18 -10.63
C VAL A 342 5.72 17.69 -12.05
N ASP A 343 6.47 17.04 -12.95
CA ASP A 343 6.39 17.24 -14.39
C ASP A 343 5.08 16.62 -14.91
N GLU A 344 4.15 17.45 -15.32
CA GLU A 344 2.82 17.05 -15.73
C GLU A 344 2.81 16.13 -16.96
N ASP A 345 3.68 16.40 -17.94
CA ASP A 345 3.77 15.58 -19.15
C ASP A 345 4.34 14.19 -18.82
N ALA A 346 5.33 14.13 -17.92
CA ALA A 346 5.88 12.87 -17.45
C ALA A 346 4.90 12.11 -16.58
N LEU A 347 4.08 12.79 -15.78
CA LEU A 347 3.01 12.18 -14.98
C LEU A 347 1.95 11.56 -15.89
N GLN A 348 1.48 12.28 -16.90
CA GLN A 348 0.52 11.75 -17.87
C GLN A 348 1.09 10.53 -18.61
N GLU A 349 2.36 10.57 -19.03
CA GLU A 349 3.01 9.42 -19.65
C GLU A 349 3.04 8.19 -18.73
N LEU A 350 3.35 8.42 -17.45
CA LEU A 350 3.36 7.36 -16.43
C LEU A 350 1.95 6.78 -16.20
N ILE A 351 0.93 7.64 -16.10
CA ILE A 351 -0.46 7.22 -15.94
C ILE A 351 -0.89 6.39 -17.15
N VAL A 352 -0.65 6.86 -18.38
CA VAL A 352 -1.02 6.10 -19.58
C VAL A 352 -0.29 4.76 -19.62
N LYS A 353 0.97 4.73 -19.25
CA LYS A 353 1.79 3.50 -19.24
C LYS A 353 1.26 2.45 -18.27
N LEU A 354 0.81 2.85 -17.07
CA LEU A 354 0.52 1.93 -15.98
C LEU A 354 -0.97 1.62 -15.79
N PHE A 355 -1.85 2.57 -16.17
CA PHE A 355 -3.28 2.44 -15.95
C PHE A 355 -4.08 2.16 -17.22
N TYR A 356 -3.48 2.30 -18.39
CA TYR A 356 -4.17 2.15 -19.65
C TYR A 356 -3.52 1.09 -20.55
N GLU A 357 -4.32 0.47 -21.37
CA GLU A 357 -3.88 -0.51 -22.36
C GLU A 357 -4.15 0.00 -23.78
N PRO A 358 -3.26 -0.25 -24.75
CA PRO A 358 -3.49 0.18 -26.12
C PRO A 358 -4.69 -0.57 -26.71
N VAL A 359 -5.59 0.16 -27.37
CA VAL A 359 -6.69 -0.44 -28.10
C VAL A 359 -6.17 -0.84 -29.48
N GLU A 360 -6.11 -2.16 -29.73
CA GLU A 360 -5.78 -2.68 -31.06
C GLU A 360 -6.85 -2.25 -32.07
N LYS A 361 -6.39 -1.86 -33.27
CA LYS A 361 -7.29 -1.39 -34.37
C LYS A 361 -7.99 -2.56 -35.03
#